data_eb4c0648426146018d438ad146a6ebf5
#
_entry.id   eb4c0648426146018d438ad146a6ebf5
#
_cell.length_a   1.000
_cell.length_b   1.000
_cell.length_c   1.000
_cell.angle_alpha   90.00
_cell.angle_beta   90.00
_cell.angle_gamma   90.00
#
_symmetry.space_group_name_H-M   'P 1'
#
loop_
_entity.id
_entity.type
_entity.pdbx_description
1 polymer ?
#
loop_
_entity_poly.entity_id
_entity_poly.type
_entity_poly.pdbx_seq_one_letter_code
_entity_poly.pdbx_strand_id
1 'polypeptide(L)'
;MIKVVKFGGSSLASATQFAKVGRIITSDPERRYVVPSAPGKRNSKDTKVTDMLYACYALAENDEDFDKELKKIAERYDSIINGLNLKLSLKDEFEVIAKNFAAKAGSDYAASRGEYLNGIVMANYLGYEFVDAAEVIFFDKDGNFDADKTDKVLSKRLSKVERAVVPGFYGSMPDGSVKTFSRGGSDITGSIVAKAVHATAYENWTDVSGFLIADPRIIDNPEPIKVITYRELRELSYMGASVLHEDAVFPVRKAGIPINIRNTNAPEDEGTWIVETTCHQSKYTITGIAGKKGFVSVNIDKDMMNSEVGFGRKVLSAFEENGINFEHMPSGIDTMTVFVHQPEFEGKEQAVVSAIHRLAKPDSVELESNIALIAVVGRGMRSTRGTSGRIFSALAHANVNVKMIDQGLSLIHI
;
A
#
# COMPACT_ATOMS: atom_id res chain seq x y z
N MET A 1 4.74 21.04 -17.67
CA MET A 1 4.05 20.27 -16.60
C MET A 1 5.09 19.52 -15.78
N ILE A 2 4.78 19.09 -14.57
CA ILE A 2 5.71 18.37 -13.68
C ILE A 2 5.09 17.03 -13.35
N LYS A 3 5.84 15.94 -13.59
CA LYS A 3 5.50 14.60 -13.14
C LYS A 3 6.51 14.12 -12.11
N VAL A 4 6.01 13.47 -11.07
CA VAL A 4 6.82 12.73 -10.11
C VAL A 4 6.68 11.26 -10.43
N VAL A 5 7.80 10.55 -10.48
CA VAL A 5 7.83 9.12 -10.81
C VAL A 5 8.46 8.33 -9.68
N LYS A 6 7.76 7.32 -9.18
CA LYS A 6 8.29 6.38 -8.20
C LYS A 6 8.50 5.02 -8.87
N PHE A 7 9.59 4.37 -8.57
CA PHE A 7 9.90 3.02 -9.06
C PHE A 7 10.03 2.04 -7.91
N GLY A 8 9.27 0.93 -8.00
CA GLY A 8 9.32 -0.16 -7.03
C GLY A 8 10.62 -0.96 -7.10
N GLY A 9 10.90 -1.73 -6.07
CA GLY A 9 12.16 -2.48 -5.96
C GLY A 9 12.38 -3.50 -7.08
N SER A 10 11.34 -4.17 -7.58
CA SER A 10 11.42 -5.08 -8.73
C SER A 10 11.90 -4.38 -10.00
N SER A 11 11.50 -3.11 -10.19
CA SER A 11 11.94 -2.25 -11.29
C SER A 11 13.39 -1.79 -11.18
N LEU A 12 14.04 -1.98 -10.03
CA LEU A 12 15.39 -1.52 -9.71
C LEU A 12 16.31 -2.67 -9.26
N ALA A 13 15.91 -3.91 -9.52
CA ALA A 13 16.58 -5.09 -9.01
C ALA A 13 17.94 -5.40 -9.67
N SER A 14 18.23 -4.84 -10.85
CA SER A 14 19.44 -5.10 -11.64
C SER A 14 19.78 -3.94 -12.57
N ALA A 15 21.00 -3.91 -13.11
CA ALA A 15 21.42 -2.93 -14.12
C ALA A 15 20.49 -2.89 -15.34
N THR A 16 20.00 -4.04 -15.81
CA THR A 16 19.05 -4.13 -16.93
C THR A 16 17.73 -3.43 -16.61
N GLN A 17 17.20 -3.62 -15.39
CA GLN A 17 16.00 -2.93 -14.95
C GLN A 17 16.24 -1.42 -14.78
N PHE A 18 17.35 -1.02 -14.19
CA PHE A 18 17.76 0.39 -14.12
C PHE A 18 17.82 1.05 -15.51
N ALA A 19 18.37 0.36 -16.51
CA ALA A 19 18.43 0.88 -17.88
C ALA A 19 17.04 1.06 -18.51
N LYS A 20 16.06 0.17 -18.18
CA LYS A 20 14.66 0.38 -18.59
C LYS A 20 14.07 1.61 -17.89
N VAL A 21 14.26 1.73 -16.58
CA VAL A 21 13.79 2.87 -15.78
C VAL A 21 14.38 4.18 -16.32
N GLY A 22 15.68 4.22 -16.61
CA GLY A 22 16.32 5.41 -17.20
C GLY A 22 15.68 5.81 -18.53
N ARG A 23 15.40 4.86 -19.42
CA ARG A 23 14.69 5.11 -20.68
C ARG A 23 13.28 5.65 -20.45
N ILE A 24 12.55 5.11 -19.50
CA ILE A 24 11.22 5.59 -19.13
C ILE A 24 11.29 7.04 -18.64
N ILE A 25 12.23 7.37 -17.75
CA ILE A 25 12.37 8.72 -17.21
C ILE A 25 12.74 9.71 -18.32
N THR A 26 13.72 9.37 -19.14
CA THR A 26 14.24 10.27 -20.18
C THR A 26 13.32 10.41 -21.40
N SER A 27 12.38 9.47 -21.60
CA SER A 27 11.40 9.55 -22.70
C SER A 27 10.36 10.66 -22.52
N ASP A 28 10.23 11.22 -21.31
CA ASP A 28 9.29 12.29 -21.00
C ASP A 28 9.98 13.38 -20.14
N PRO A 29 10.24 14.58 -20.69
CA PRO A 29 10.93 15.64 -19.98
C PRO A 29 10.15 16.22 -18.78
N GLU A 30 8.89 15.89 -18.65
CA GLU A 30 8.05 16.27 -17.50
C GLU A 30 8.33 15.42 -16.26
N ARG A 31 8.97 14.24 -16.40
CA ARG A 31 9.40 13.35 -15.32
C ARG A 31 10.64 13.89 -14.62
N ARG A 32 10.45 14.90 -13.80
CA ARG A 32 11.54 15.69 -13.20
C ARG A 32 12.01 15.17 -11.86
N TYR A 33 11.12 14.60 -11.07
CA TYR A 33 11.43 14.12 -9.72
C TYR A 33 11.22 12.62 -9.64
N VAL A 34 12.27 11.93 -9.18
CA VAL A 34 12.33 10.47 -9.16
C VAL A 34 12.44 9.97 -7.73
N VAL A 35 11.60 9.00 -7.36
CA VAL A 35 11.62 8.36 -6.04
C VAL A 35 11.93 6.87 -6.22
N PRO A 36 13.18 6.44 -6.02
CA PRO A 36 13.54 5.04 -6.11
C PRO A 36 13.28 4.33 -4.77
N SER A 37 12.81 3.07 -4.86
CA SER A 37 12.89 2.10 -3.76
C SER A 37 14.26 1.43 -3.73
N ALA A 38 14.56 0.70 -2.66
CA ALA A 38 15.72 -0.20 -2.60
C ALA A 38 15.62 -1.29 -3.69
N PRO A 39 16.76 -1.87 -4.15
CA PRO A 39 16.73 -2.96 -5.11
C PRO A 39 15.97 -4.19 -4.58
N GLY A 40 14.96 -4.61 -5.35
CA GLY A 40 14.15 -5.78 -5.05
C GLY A 40 14.82 -7.10 -5.45
N LYS A 41 14.03 -8.17 -5.50
CA LYS A 41 14.48 -9.50 -5.94
C LYS A 41 14.73 -9.52 -7.45
N ARG A 42 15.84 -10.13 -7.88
CA ARG A 42 16.14 -10.40 -9.30
C ARG A 42 15.37 -11.61 -9.85
N ASN A 43 15.03 -12.53 -8.94
CA ASN A 43 14.25 -13.75 -9.22
C ASN A 43 13.63 -14.26 -7.91
N SER A 44 12.82 -15.33 -7.99
CA SER A 44 12.08 -15.88 -6.84
C SER A 44 12.94 -16.38 -5.68
N LYS A 45 14.20 -16.76 -5.95
CA LYS A 45 15.15 -17.26 -4.93
C LYS A 45 16.02 -16.15 -4.34
N ASP A 46 15.96 -14.95 -4.86
CA ASP A 46 16.77 -13.82 -4.40
C ASP A 46 16.16 -13.14 -3.17
N THR A 47 16.97 -12.37 -2.43
CA THR A 47 16.55 -11.60 -1.26
C THR A 47 16.53 -10.11 -1.62
N LYS A 48 15.58 -9.37 -1.09
CA LYS A 48 15.51 -7.90 -1.22
C LYS A 48 16.66 -7.27 -0.44
N VAL A 49 17.21 -6.18 -0.94
CA VAL A 49 18.28 -5.46 -0.24
C VAL A 49 17.83 -4.99 1.15
N THR A 50 16.59 -4.55 1.31
CA THR A 50 16.06 -4.15 2.62
C THR A 50 16.06 -5.31 3.62
N ASP A 51 15.68 -6.54 3.19
CA ASP A 51 15.71 -7.73 4.03
C ASP A 51 17.15 -8.12 4.39
N MET A 52 18.10 -7.95 3.44
CA MET A 52 19.55 -8.17 3.69
C MET A 52 20.09 -7.17 4.72
N LEU A 53 19.68 -5.90 4.65
CA LEU A 53 20.08 -4.85 5.60
C LEU A 53 19.54 -5.13 7.01
N TYR A 54 18.29 -5.56 7.14
CA TYR A 54 17.74 -5.98 8.43
C TYR A 54 18.51 -7.17 9.02
N ALA A 55 18.78 -8.20 8.22
CA ALA A 55 19.54 -9.36 8.67
C ALA A 55 20.97 -8.99 9.06
N CYS A 56 21.62 -8.12 8.28
CA CYS A 56 22.98 -7.63 8.58
C CYS A 56 23.00 -6.80 9.88
N TYR A 57 22.00 -5.92 10.08
CA TYR A 57 21.93 -5.12 11.30
C TYR A 57 21.61 -5.95 12.54
N ALA A 58 20.80 -7.02 12.42
CA ALA A 58 20.53 -7.93 13.52
C ALA A 58 21.80 -8.61 14.06
N LEU A 59 22.78 -8.92 13.21
CA LEU A 59 24.09 -9.40 13.65
C LEU A 59 24.83 -8.31 14.47
N ALA A 60 24.88 -7.08 13.95
CA ALA A 60 25.52 -5.97 14.64
C ALA A 60 24.85 -5.65 16.01
N GLU A 61 23.52 -5.73 16.08
CA GLU A 61 22.75 -5.51 17.30
C GLU A 61 23.08 -6.54 18.39
N ASN A 62 23.39 -7.80 17.98
CA ASN A 62 23.80 -8.90 18.84
C ASN A 62 25.33 -8.97 19.07
N ASP A 63 26.09 -7.94 18.67
CA ASP A 63 27.56 -7.92 18.76
C ASP A 63 28.23 -9.05 17.96
N GLU A 64 27.58 -9.54 16.90
CA GLU A 64 28.12 -10.55 15.98
C GLU A 64 28.80 -9.90 14.77
N ASP A 65 29.70 -10.63 14.10
CA ASP A 65 30.38 -10.19 12.88
C ASP A 65 29.37 -10.07 11.70
N PHE A 66 29.22 -8.88 11.20
CA PHE A 66 28.32 -8.55 10.08
C PHE A 66 29.06 -8.20 8.77
N ASP A 67 30.38 -8.15 8.75
CA ASP A 67 31.17 -7.67 7.61
C ASP A 67 30.89 -8.48 6.35
N LYS A 68 30.73 -9.79 6.49
CA LYS A 68 30.43 -10.70 5.37
C LYS A 68 29.06 -10.39 4.73
N GLU A 69 28.06 -10.10 5.54
CA GLU A 69 26.71 -9.78 5.05
C GLU A 69 26.67 -8.38 4.44
N LEU A 70 27.35 -7.42 5.05
CA LEU A 70 27.48 -6.07 4.50
C LEU A 70 28.21 -6.08 3.15
N LYS A 71 29.24 -6.90 3.01
CA LYS A 71 29.96 -7.10 1.74
C LYS A 71 29.05 -7.64 0.64
N LYS A 72 28.16 -8.58 0.92
CA LYS A 72 27.17 -9.07 -0.07
C LYS A 72 26.26 -7.96 -0.56
N ILE A 73 25.87 -7.05 0.33
CA ILE A 73 25.05 -5.89 -0.04
C ILE A 73 25.86 -4.95 -0.94
N ALA A 74 27.13 -4.68 -0.60
CA ALA A 74 28.02 -3.87 -1.44
C ALA A 74 28.19 -4.48 -2.83
N GLU A 75 28.47 -5.78 -2.93
CA GLU A 75 28.58 -6.51 -4.21
C GLU A 75 27.29 -6.43 -5.04
N ARG A 76 26.11 -6.34 -4.39
CA ARG A 76 24.84 -6.14 -5.09
C ARG A 76 24.79 -4.78 -5.79
N TYR A 77 25.20 -3.70 -5.13
CA TYR A 77 25.28 -2.36 -5.71
C TYR A 77 26.39 -2.25 -6.75
N ASP A 78 27.54 -2.84 -6.50
CA ASP A 78 28.65 -2.88 -7.46
C ASP A 78 28.23 -3.55 -8.77
N SER A 79 27.45 -4.64 -8.69
CA SER A 79 26.88 -5.29 -9.86
C SER A 79 25.97 -4.38 -10.68
N ILE A 80 25.18 -3.51 -10.02
CA ILE A 80 24.34 -2.53 -10.70
C ILE A 80 25.20 -1.40 -11.32
N ILE A 81 26.10 -0.83 -10.54
CA ILE A 81 27.00 0.26 -10.96
C ILE A 81 27.84 -0.16 -12.17
N ASN A 82 28.50 -1.31 -12.09
CA ASN A 82 29.33 -1.87 -13.15
C ASN A 82 28.49 -2.21 -14.40
N GLY A 83 27.31 -2.80 -14.21
CA GLY A 83 26.41 -3.13 -15.33
C GLY A 83 25.84 -1.90 -16.05
N LEU A 84 25.82 -0.74 -15.39
CA LEU A 84 25.46 0.56 -15.97
C LEU A 84 26.67 1.35 -16.47
N ASN A 85 27.89 0.84 -16.33
CA ASN A 85 29.17 1.51 -16.66
C ASN A 85 29.34 2.88 -15.97
N LEU A 86 28.89 3.00 -14.71
CA LEU A 86 29.00 4.24 -13.94
C LEU A 86 30.40 4.39 -13.33
N LYS A 87 30.90 5.63 -13.31
CA LYS A 87 32.11 6.01 -12.57
C LYS A 87 31.74 6.44 -11.15
N LEU A 88 31.15 5.52 -10.38
CA LEU A 88 30.68 5.74 -9.01
C LEU A 88 31.25 4.67 -8.10
N SER A 89 31.67 5.04 -6.91
CA SER A 89 32.02 4.13 -5.81
C SER A 89 31.16 4.45 -4.60
N LEU A 90 30.58 3.45 -3.97
CA LEU A 90 29.83 3.57 -2.72
C LEU A 90 30.67 3.14 -1.51
N LYS A 91 32.01 2.99 -1.66
CA LYS A 91 32.88 2.51 -0.60
C LYS A 91 32.80 3.34 0.65
N ASP A 92 32.86 4.66 0.51
CA ASP A 92 32.82 5.60 1.64
C ASP A 92 31.45 5.52 2.36
N GLU A 93 30.36 5.34 1.61
CA GLU A 93 29.01 5.16 2.15
C GLU A 93 28.92 3.85 2.97
N PHE A 94 29.48 2.76 2.46
CA PHE A 94 29.51 1.49 3.19
C PHE A 94 30.39 1.55 4.45
N GLU A 95 31.48 2.32 4.45
CA GLU A 95 32.28 2.58 5.65
C GLU A 95 31.47 3.35 6.73
N VAL A 96 30.68 4.33 6.31
CA VAL A 96 29.77 5.07 7.20
C VAL A 96 28.67 4.15 7.74
N ILE A 97 28.09 3.30 6.88
CA ILE A 97 27.06 2.33 7.29
C ILE A 97 27.63 1.34 8.31
N ALA A 98 28.82 0.80 8.06
CA ALA A 98 29.47 -0.14 9.00
C ALA A 98 29.69 0.50 10.38
N LYS A 99 30.18 1.75 10.44
CA LYS A 99 30.35 2.50 11.69
C LYS A 99 29.02 2.70 12.44
N ASN A 100 27.95 3.05 11.72
CA ASN A 100 26.63 3.24 12.32
C ASN A 100 26.00 1.90 12.78
N PHE A 101 26.25 0.79 12.08
CA PHE A 101 25.81 -0.53 12.52
C PHE A 101 26.54 -0.93 13.81
N ALA A 102 27.87 -0.77 13.86
CA ALA A 102 28.66 -1.01 15.07
C ALA A 102 28.24 -0.10 16.26
N ALA A 103 27.77 1.12 15.97
CA ALA A 103 27.21 2.05 16.95
C ALA A 103 25.74 1.78 17.30
N LYS A 104 25.12 0.73 16.75
CA LYS A 104 23.70 0.34 16.98
C LYS A 104 22.70 1.47 16.67
N ALA A 105 22.84 2.09 15.49
CA ALA A 105 22.04 3.24 15.06
C ALA A 105 20.55 2.96 14.83
N GLY A 106 20.08 1.73 14.99
CA GLY A 106 18.69 1.32 14.90
C GLY A 106 18.27 0.67 13.58
N SER A 107 17.22 -0.12 13.63
CA SER A 107 16.69 -0.86 12.49
C SER A 107 16.14 0.06 11.39
N ASP A 108 15.56 1.20 11.75
CA ASP A 108 15.08 2.21 10.79
C ASP A 108 16.25 2.79 9.97
N TYR A 109 17.38 3.10 10.63
CA TYR A 109 18.60 3.51 9.93
C TYR A 109 19.05 2.43 8.95
N ALA A 110 19.15 1.19 9.42
CA ALA A 110 19.61 0.07 8.57
C ALA A 110 18.72 -0.09 7.34
N ALA A 111 17.41 -0.18 7.51
CA ALA A 111 16.46 -0.35 6.42
C ALA A 111 16.53 0.79 5.39
N SER A 112 16.64 2.04 5.84
CA SER A 112 16.68 3.22 4.98
C SER A 112 17.89 3.24 4.02
N ARG A 113 18.99 2.57 4.38
CA ARG A 113 20.22 2.58 3.56
C ARG A 113 20.02 1.93 2.19
N GLY A 114 19.02 1.07 2.03
CA GLY A 114 18.67 0.51 0.75
C GLY A 114 18.20 1.57 -0.26
N GLU A 115 17.27 2.40 0.13
CA GLU A 115 16.77 3.50 -0.68
C GLU A 115 17.80 4.61 -0.82
N TYR A 116 18.53 4.95 0.25
CA TYR A 116 19.59 5.94 0.24
C TYR A 116 20.65 5.64 -0.81
N LEU A 117 21.26 4.45 -0.76
CA LEU A 117 22.29 4.02 -1.72
C LEU A 117 21.73 3.95 -3.13
N ASN A 118 20.51 3.45 -3.29
CA ASN A 118 19.86 3.37 -4.59
C ASN A 118 19.52 4.76 -5.18
N GLY A 119 19.21 5.71 -4.31
CA GLY A 119 19.03 7.11 -4.68
C GLY A 119 20.30 7.73 -5.23
N ILE A 120 21.45 7.48 -4.60
CA ILE A 120 22.77 7.95 -5.09
C ILE A 120 23.09 7.34 -6.46
N VAL A 121 22.88 6.02 -6.63
CA VAL A 121 23.10 5.36 -7.92
C VAL A 121 22.19 5.94 -9.00
N MET A 122 20.90 6.14 -8.70
CA MET A 122 19.93 6.69 -9.64
C MET A 122 20.26 8.14 -10.02
N ALA A 123 20.63 8.97 -9.04
CA ALA A 123 21.02 10.36 -9.29
C ALA A 123 22.27 10.44 -10.19
N ASN A 124 23.28 9.63 -9.93
CA ASN A 124 24.47 9.55 -10.77
C ASN A 124 24.15 9.06 -12.18
N TYR A 125 23.29 8.02 -12.30
CA TYR A 125 22.91 7.47 -13.61
C TYR A 125 22.14 8.46 -14.49
N LEU A 126 21.27 9.27 -13.89
CA LEU A 126 20.45 10.25 -14.61
C LEU A 126 21.13 11.62 -14.76
N GLY A 127 22.19 11.90 -13.99
CA GLY A 127 22.75 13.23 -13.86
C GLY A 127 21.82 14.23 -13.16
N TYR A 128 20.98 13.73 -12.24
CA TYR A 128 20.03 14.51 -11.46
C TYR A 128 20.61 14.84 -10.09
N GLU A 129 20.08 15.88 -9.44
CA GLU A 129 20.52 16.23 -8.08
C GLU A 129 20.00 15.18 -7.08
N PHE A 130 20.88 14.70 -6.22
CA PHE A 130 20.50 13.86 -5.08
C PHE A 130 20.04 14.73 -3.92
N VAL A 131 18.86 14.45 -3.38
CA VAL A 131 18.30 15.12 -2.21
C VAL A 131 17.98 14.05 -1.17
N ASP A 132 18.75 14.01 -0.08
CA ASP A 132 18.52 13.03 0.99
C ASP A 132 17.15 13.26 1.64
N ALA A 133 16.35 12.20 1.72
CA ALA A 133 15.04 12.25 2.35
C ALA A 133 15.11 12.68 3.82
N ALA A 134 16.18 12.35 4.54
CA ALA A 134 16.37 12.76 5.94
C ALA A 134 16.51 14.28 6.12
N GLU A 135 16.91 15.02 5.06
CA GLU A 135 17.03 16.47 5.11
C GLU A 135 15.70 17.21 4.85
N VAL A 136 14.71 16.52 4.28
CA VAL A 136 13.50 17.16 3.72
C VAL A 136 12.20 16.52 4.14
N ILE A 137 12.22 15.33 4.72
CA ILE A 137 11.05 14.59 5.25
C ILE A 137 11.22 14.43 6.74
N PHE A 138 10.20 14.82 7.51
CA PHE A 138 10.29 14.90 8.95
C PHE A 138 9.18 14.13 9.64
N PHE A 139 9.53 13.58 10.80
CA PHE A 139 8.60 13.01 11.78
C PHE A 139 8.59 13.87 13.03
N ASP A 140 7.52 13.80 13.80
CA ASP A 140 7.42 14.43 15.12
C ASP A 140 8.11 13.57 16.19
N LYS A 141 8.14 14.08 17.44
CA LYS A 141 8.74 13.37 18.58
C LYS A 141 8.09 12.01 18.90
N ASP A 142 6.85 11.81 18.48
CA ASP A 142 6.09 10.58 18.70
C ASP A 142 6.22 9.60 17.51
N GLY A 143 7.01 9.98 16.49
CA GLY A 143 7.24 9.18 15.29
C GLY A 143 6.14 9.27 14.24
N ASN A 144 5.22 10.23 14.35
CA ASN A 144 4.22 10.50 13.33
C ASN A 144 4.78 11.42 12.24
N PHE A 145 4.31 11.26 11.02
CA PHE A 145 4.74 12.10 9.90
C PHE A 145 4.34 13.57 10.10
N ASP A 146 5.34 14.46 10.12
CA ASP A 146 5.15 15.93 10.20
C ASP A 146 4.93 16.51 8.79
N ALA A 147 3.67 16.55 8.39
CA ALA A 147 3.28 16.98 7.05
C ALA A 147 3.58 18.46 6.81
N ASP A 148 3.40 19.33 7.80
CA ASP A 148 3.55 20.79 7.64
C ASP A 148 5.02 21.20 7.52
N LYS A 149 5.88 20.66 8.38
CA LYS A 149 7.32 20.89 8.31
C LYS A 149 7.90 20.33 7.02
N THR A 150 7.53 19.10 6.66
CA THR A 150 7.97 18.45 5.43
C THR A 150 7.57 19.26 4.20
N ASP A 151 6.30 19.64 4.08
CA ASP A 151 5.80 20.40 2.92
C ASP A 151 6.58 21.72 2.74
N LYS A 152 6.79 22.45 3.83
CA LYS A 152 7.54 23.70 3.83
C LYS A 152 9.01 23.54 3.39
N VAL A 153 9.71 22.54 3.93
CA VAL A 153 11.14 22.34 3.67
C VAL A 153 11.37 21.74 2.30
N LEU A 154 10.61 20.67 1.97
CA LEU A 154 10.73 19.95 0.70
C LEU A 154 10.35 20.85 -0.49
N SER A 155 9.24 21.60 -0.42
CA SER A 155 8.84 22.53 -1.49
C SER A 155 9.92 23.60 -1.71
N LYS A 156 10.45 24.19 -0.63
CA LYS A 156 11.53 25.18 -0.72
C LYS A 156 12.82 24.59 -1.31
N ARG A 157 13.13 23.33 -0.97
CA ARG A 157 14.34 22.65 -1.49
C ARG A 157 14.21 22.34 -2.97
N LEU A 158 13.07 21.73 -3.37
CA LEU A 158 12.84 21.31 -4.74
C LEU A 158 12.53 22.47 -5.70
N SER A 159 12.04 23.61 -5.21
CA SER A 159 11.85 24.80 -6.05
C SER A 159 13.16 25.38 -6.63
N LYS A 160 14.32 25.01 -6.05
CA LYS A 160 15.65 25.43 -6.50
C LYS A 160 16.32 24.45 -7.45
N VAL A 161 15.68 23.31 -7.72
CA VAL A 161 16.26 22.20 -8.47
C VAL A 161 15.30 21.80 -9.59
N GLU A 162 15.82 21.75 -10.82
CA GLU A 162 15.00 21.39 -11.97
C GLU A 162 14.64 19.90 -11.98
N ARG A 163 15.59 19.06 -11.60
CA ARG A 163 15.47 17.60 -11.60
C ARG A 163 16.18 17.00 -10.40
N ALA A 164 15.49 16.17 -9.63
CA ALA A 164 16.06 15.55 -8.44
C ALA A 164 15.65 14.08 -8.27
N VAL A 165 16.49 13.35 -7.55
CA VAL A 165 16.19 12.04 -6.99
C VAL A 165 16.07 12.18 -5.48
N VAL A 166 14.93 11.78 -4.94
CA VAL A 166 14.64 11.75 -3.49
C VAL A 166 14.43 10.29 -3.10
N PRO A 167 15.31 9.68 -2.29
CA PRO A 167 15.12 8.30 -1.85
C PRO A 167 13.78 8.12 -1.16
N GLY A 168 13.10 6.99 -1.42
CA GLY A 168 11.85 6.67 -0.77
C GLY A 168 12.02 6.18 0.66
N PHE A 169 10.89 5.94 1.36
CA PHE A 169 10.76 5.14 2.55
C PHE A 169 11.09 5.80 3.89
N TYR A 170 11.93 6.82 3.99
CA TYR A 170 12.42 7.35 5.27
C TYR A 170 12.43 8.88 5.33
N GLY A 171 12.65 9.39 6.53
CA GLY A 171 12.91 10.78 6.88
C GLY A 171 13.65 10.86 8.21
N SER A 172 13.63 12.02 8.88
CA SER A 172 14.33 12.23 10.15
C SER A 172 13.39 12.61 11.29
N MET A 173 13.76 12.15 12.47
CA MET A 173 13.20 12.57 13.77
C MET A 173 13.80 13.91 14.21
N PRO A 174 13.22 14.59 15.22
CA PRO A 174 13.77 15.86 15.75
C PRO A 174 15.19 15.77 16.33
N ASP A 175 15.59 14.61 16.79
CA ASP A 175 16.94 14.32 17.30
C ASP A 175 17.97 14.00 16.20
N GLY A 176 17.52 13.99 14.93
CA GLY A 176 18.34 13.66 13.76
C GLY A 176 18.43 12.17 13.46
N SER A 177 17.84 11.31 14.26
CA SER A 177 17.76 9.88 13.96
C SER A 177 16.86 9.62 12.73
N VAL A 178 17.15 8.54 12.01
CA VAL A 178 16.34 8.14 10.86
C VAL A 178 15.10 7.39 11.31
N LYS A 179 13.97 7.72 10.68
CA LYS A 179 12.69 7.02 10.85
C LYS A 179 12.15 6.56 9.51
N THR A 180 11.64 5.31 9.45
CA THR A 180 11.00 4.76 8.25
C THR A 180 9.48 4.81 8.36
N PHE A 181 8.80 4.91 7.21
CA PHE A 181 7.35 4.68 7.15
C PHE A 181 7.04 3.19 7.34
N SER A 182 5.95 2.87 7.99
CA SER A 182 5.61 1.50 8.38
C SER A 182 5.36 0.55 7.20
N ARG A 183 4.68 1.02 6.15
CA ARG A 183 4.38 0.25 4.93
C ARG A 183 4.26 1.17 3.72
N GLY A 184 4.58 0.65 2.53
CA GLY A 184 4.46 1.42 1.29
C GLY A 184 5.28 2.72 1.28
N GLY A 185 6.35 2.80 2.06
CA GLY A 185 7.03 4.05 2.36
C GLY A 185 7.57 4.79 1.14
N SER A 186 8.06 4.09 0.12
CA SER A 186 8.48 4.75 -1.12
C SER A 186 7.29 5.29 -1.91
N ASP A 187 6.11 4.65 -1.83
CA ASP A 187 4.87 5.16 -2.44
C ASP A 187 4.40 6.43 -1.73
N ILE A 188 4.48 6.44 -0.39
CA ILE A 188 4.18 7.61 0.45
C ILE A 188 5.14 8.75 0.10
N THR A 189 6.44 8.49 0.01
CA THR A 189 7.44 9.49 -0.38
C THR A 189 7.14 10.09 -1.76
N GLY A 190 6.81 9.25 -2.75
CA GLY A 190 6.40 9.71 -4.08
C GLY A 190 5.20 10.66 -4.04
N SER A 191 4.23 10.33 -3.22
CA SER A 191 3.02 11.13 -2.96
C SER A 191 3.35 12.49 -2.30
N ILE A 192 4.23 12.47 -1.29
CA ILE A 192 4.71 13.67 -0.59
C ILE A 192 5.46 14.59 -1.56
N VAL A 193 6.40 14.04 -2.34
CA VAL A 193 7.16 14.78 -3.35
C VAL A 193 6.21 15.39 -4.40
N ALA A 194 5.24 14.61 -4.89
CA ALA A 194 4.26 15.08 -5.87
C ALA A 194 3.45 16.26 -5.35
N LYS A 195 3.01 16.22 -4.09
CA LYS A 195 2.32 17.33 -3.43
C LYS A 195 3.24 18.55 -3.32
N ALA A 196 4.48 18.37 -2.85
CA ALA A 196 5.43 19.46 -2.59
C ALA A 196 5.83 20.25 -3.85
N VAL A 197 5.86 19.60 -5.03
CA VAL A 197 6.18 20.24 -6.31
C VAL A 197 4.93 20.61 -7.13
N HIS A 198 3.74 20.47 -6.57
CA HIS A 198 2.46 20.68 -7.27
C HIS A 198 2.41 19.95 -8.61
N ALA A 199 2.76 18.65 -8.58
CA ALA A 199 2.82 17.82 -9.76
C ALA A 199 1.46 17.74 -10.49
N THR A 200 1.49 17.64 -11.79
CA THR A 200 0.29 17.41 -12.62
C THR A 200 -0.13 15.95 -12.61
N ALA A 201 0.81 15.03 -12.29
CA ALA A 201 0.54 13.62 -12.08
C ALA A 201 1.63 12.99 -11.22
N TYR A 202 1.24 11.96 -10.46
CA TYR A 202 2.14 11.05 -9.78
C TYR A 202 2.09 9.68 -10.47
N GLU A 203 3.19 9.28 -11.12
CA GLU A 203 3.30 7.97 -11.76
C GLU A 203 3.96 6.98 -10.80
N ASN A 204 3.26 5.91 -10.45
CA ASN A 204 3.78 4.79 -9.67
C ASN A 204 4.08 3.62 -10.60
N TRP A 205 5.37 3.38 -10.84
CA TRP A 205 5.88 2.34 -11.71
C TRP A 205 6.20 1.07 -10.90
N THR A 206 5.57 -0.03 -11.30
CA THR A 206 5.65 -1.35 -10.68
C THR A 206 5.82 -2.44 -11.75
N ASP A 207 5.55 -3.68 -11.43
CA ASP A 207 5.61 -4.84 -12.34
C ASP A 207 4.26 -5.28 -12.89
N VAL A 208 3.19 -4.51 -12.63
CA VAL A 208 1.84 -4.75 -13.16
C VAL A 208 1.32 -3.53 -13.92
N SER A 209 0.50 -3.76 -14.95
CA SER A 209 -0.07 -2.72 -15.84
C SER A 209 -1.32 -2.06 -15.25
N GLY A 210 -1.33 -1.79 -13.95
CA GLY A 210 -2.46 -1.17 -13.24
C GLY A 210 -3.37 -2.18 -12.56
N PHE A 211 -4.62 -1.79 -12.32
CA PHE A 211 -5.64 -2.64 -11.71
C PHE A 211 -6.42 -3.40 -12.77
N LEU A 212 -6.79 -4.63 -12.45
CA LEU A 212 -7.64 -5.49 -13.25
C LEU A 212 -9.03 -5.58 -12.64
N ILE A 213 -10.04 -5.83 -13.46
CA ILE A 213 -11.44 -5.95 -13.03
C ILE A 213 -11.68 -7.12 -12.07
N ALA A 214 -10.80 -8.12 -12.10
CA ALA A 214 -10.82 -9.29 -11.23
C ALA A 214 -9.41 -9.83 -11.03
N ASP A 215 -9.23 -10.72 -10.04
CA ASP A 215 -7.95 -11.35 -9.75
C ASP A 215 -7.52 -12.29 -10.91
N PRO A 216 -6.35 -12.06 -11.54
CA PRO A 216 -5.87 -12.89 -12.65
C PRO A 216 -5.50 -14.33 -12.24
N ARG A 217 -5.43 -14.61 -10.94
CA ARG A 217 -5.24 -15.97 -10.41
C ARG A 217 -6.54 -16.79 -10.41
N ILE A 218 -7.68 -16.11 -10.58
CA ILE A 218 -9.03 -16.70 -10.53
C ILE A 218 -9.71 -16.62 -11.90
N ILE A 219 -9.52 -15.52 -12.61
CA ILE A 219 -10.16 -15.26 -13.91
C ILE A 219 -9.06 -15.11 -14.97
N ASP A 220 -9.17 -15.88 -16.04
CA ASP A 220 -8.24 -15.79 -17.17
C ASP A 220 -8.39 -14.46 -17.92
N ASN A 221 -7.28 -13.76 -18.12
CA ASN A 221 -7.19 -12.51 -18.89
C ASN A 221 -8.23 -11.45 -18.50
N PRO A 222 -8.34 -11.05 -17.22
CA PRO A 222 -9.27 -10.00 -16.83
C PRO A 222 -8.89 -8.67 -17.50
N GLU A 223 -9.91 -7.88 -17.89
CA GLU A 223 -9.66 -6.58 -18.52
C GLU A 223 -9.01 -5.59 -17.53
N PRO A 224 -8.13 -4.68 -18.01
CA PRO A 224 -7.56 -3.64 -17.19
C PRO A 224 -8.58 -2.51 -16.91
N ILE A 225 -8.53 -1.98 -15.70
CA ILE A 225 -9.30 -0.79 -15.30
C ILE A 225 -8.54 0.45 -15.76
N LYS A 226 -9.10 1.21 -16.70
CA LYS A 226 -8.45 2.45 -17.19
C LYS A 226 -8.48 3.59 -16.18
N VAL A 227 -9.62 3.80 -15.54
CA VAL A 227 -9.82 4.88 -14.56
C VAL A 227 -10.64 4.39 -13.39
N ILE A 228 -10.12 4.61 -12.20
CA ILE A 228 -10.75 4.26 -10.92
C ILE A 228 -10.77 5.49 -10.00
N THR A 229 -11.82 5.65 -9.20
CA THR A 229 -11.82 6.69 -8.16
C THR A 229 -11.12 6.19 -6.90
N TYR A 230 -10.62 7.12 -6.07
CA TYR A 230 -10.04 6.77 -4.77
C TYR A 230 -10.99 5.96 -3.90
N ARG A 231 -12.29 6.24 -3.99
CA ARG A 231 -13.31 5.49 -3.24
C ARG A 231 -13.41 4.05 -3.73
N GLU A 232 -13.51 3.83 -5.04
CA GLU A 232 -13.56 2.48 -5.63
C GLU A 232 -12.27 1.70 -5.36
N LEU A 233 -11.11 2.38 -5.46
CA LEU A 233 -9.81 1.79 -5.14
C LEU A 233 -9.77 1.27 -3.70
N ARG A 234 -10.24 2.08 -2.75
CA ARG A 234 -10.25 1.72 -1.33
C ARG A 234 -11.06 0.46 -1.07
N GLU A 235 -12.23 0.36 -1.65
CA GLU A 235 -13.11 -0.81 -1.53
C GLU A 235 -12.44 -2.08 -2.11
N LEU A 236 -11.86 -1.98 -3.32
CA LEU A 236 -11.18 -3.13 -3.94
C LEU A 236 -9.91 -3.53 -3.18
N SER A 237 -9.11 -2.56 -2.72
CA SER A 237 -7.87 -2.82 -1.98
C SER A 237 -8.13 -3.49 -0.64
N TYR A 238 -9.17 -3.08 0.07
CA TYR A 238 -9.58 -3.67 1.34
C TYR A 238 -9.94 -5.15 1.18
N MET A 239 -10.55 -5.51 0.07
CA MET A 239 -10.91 -6.88 -0.28
C MET A 239 -9.79 -7.67 -0.97
N GLY A 240 -8.55 -7.17 -0.94
CA GLY A 240 -7.36 -7.89 -1.36
C GLY A 240 -6.82 -7.57 -2.76
N ALA A 241 -7.45 -6.69 -3.52
CA ALA A 241 -6.91 -6.19 -4.80
C ALA A 241 -5.87 -5.09 -4.55
N SER A 242 -4.80 -5.40 -3.80
CA SER A 242 -3.81 -4.41 -3.36
C SER A 242 -2.66 -4.27 -4.36
N VAL A 243 -2.60 -3.15 -5.07
CA VAL A 243 -1.45 -2.72 -5.89
C VAL A 243 -0.74 -1.53 -5.24
N LEU A 244 -1.47 -0.70 -4.49
CA LEU A 244 -0.97 0.49 -3.82
C LEU A 244 -1.48 0.52 -2.38
N HIS A 245 -0.60 0.89 -1.43
CA HIS A 245 -0.99 1.03 -0.03
C HIS A 245 -1.86 2.28 0.17
N GLU A 246 -2.89 2.18 1.00
CA GLU A 246 -3.87 3.26 1.21
C GLU A 246 -3.23 4.55 1.72
N ASP A 247 -2.28 4.46 2.66
CA ASP A 247 -1.59 5.62 3.23
C ASP A 247 -0.78 6.40 2.19
N ALA A 248 -0.32 5.72 1.12
CA ALA A 248 0.42 6.35 0.03
C ALA A 248 -0.44 7.30 -0.82
N VAL A 249 -1.74 7.16 -0.76
CA VAL A 249 -2.69 7.93 -1.57
C VAL A 249 -3.03 9.27 -0.93
N PHE A 250 -3.00 9.35 0.40
CA PHE A 250 -3.53 10.48 1.15
C PHE A 250 -2.93 11.86 0.78
N PRO A 251 -1.60 12.06 0.64
CA PRO A 251 -1.04 13.36 0.31
C PRO A 251 -1.47 13.90 -1.06
N VAL A 252 -1.46 13.05 -2.10
CA VAL A 252 -1.85 13.45 -3.46
C VAL A 252 -3.37 13.59 -3.61
N ARG A 253 -4.15 12.76 -2.93
CA ARG A 253 -5.61 12.87 -2.91
C ARG A 253 -6.04 14.23 -2.35
N LYS A 254 -5.49 14.65 -1.20
CA LYS A 254 -5.79 15.96 -0.60
C LYS A 254 -5.38 17.13 -1.52
N ALA A 255 -4.35 16.94 -2.33
CA ALA A 255 -3.87 17.92 -3.29
C ALA A 255 -4.59 17.86 -4.66
N GLY A 256 -5.49 16.90 -4.88
CA GLY A 256 -6.19 16.71 -6.16
C GLY A 256 -5.30 16.23 -7.30
N ILE A 257 -4.14 15.64 -6.99
CA ILE A 257 -3.16 15.16 -7.98
C ILE A 257 -3.54 13.72 -8.37
N PRO A 258 -3.76 13.41 -9.65
CA PRO A 258 -4.05 12.04 -10.09
C PRO A 258 -2.81 11.14 -9.97
N ILE A 259 -3.05 9.85 -9.65
CA ILE A 259 -2.03 8.80 -9.68
C ILE A 259 -2.19 7.97 -10.94
N ASN A 260 -1.09 7.60 -11.59
CA ASN A 260 -1.08 6.63 -12.67
C ASN A 260 -0.23 5.42 -12.30
N ILE A 261 -0.84 4.25 -12.19
CA ILE A 261 -0.14 2.99 -11.94
C ILE A 261 0.31 2.43 -13.28
N ARG A 262 1.62 2.23 -13.44
CA ARG A 262 2.23 1.82 -14.71
C ARG A 262 3.20 0.65 -14.56
N ASN A 263 3.40 -0.08 -15.66
CA ASN A 263 4.29 -1.24 -15.69
C ASN A 263 5.66 -0.91 -16.28
N THR A 264 6.72 -1.09 -15.50
CA THR A 264 8.10 -0.90 -15.95
C THR A 264 8.49 -1.87 -17.07
N ASN A 265 7.86 -3.05 -17.12
CA ASN A 265 8.14 -4.08 -18.12
C ASN A 265 7.28 -3.95 -19.39
N ALA A 266 6.21 -3.17 -19.35
CA ALA A 266 5.35 -2.80 -20.47
C ALA A 266 5.04 -1.30 -20.41
N PRO A 267 6.03 -0.43 -20.67
CA PRO A 267 5.89 1.02 -20.50
C PRO A 267 4.95 1.67 -21.51
N GLU A 268 4.58 0.98 -22.57
CA GLU A 268 3.57 1.37 -23.55
C GLU A 268 2.14 1.24 -23.03
N ASP A 269 1.90 0.38 -22.02
CA ASP A 269 0.59 0.25 -21.40
C ASP A 269 0.19 1.55 -20.68
N GLU A 270 -1.05 2.01 -20.91
CA GLU A 270 -1.57 3.24 -20.28
C GLU A 270 -1.69 3.10 -18.75
N GLY A 271 -1.82 1.87 -18.25
CA GLY A 271 -2.03 1.56 -16.84
C GLY A 271 -3.39 2.02 -16.32
N THR A 272 -3.48 2.23 -15.00
CA THR A 272 -4.71 2.69 -14.35
C THR A 272 -4.53 4.09 -13.77
N TRP A 273 -5.44 4.99 -14.08
CA TRP A 273 -5.53 6.31 -13.47
C TRP A 273 -6.42 6.27 -12.23
N ILE A 274 -5.92 6.77 -11.11
CA ILE A 274 -6.65 6.94 -9.85
C ILE A 274 -6.93 8.42 -9.68
N VAL A 275 -8.22 8.79 -9.54
CA VAL A 275 -8.68 10.18 -9.50
C VAL A 275 -9.70 10.39 -8.39
N GLU A 276 -9.89 11.65 -7.95
CA GLU A 276 -10.92 11.97 -6.94
C GLU A 276 -12.33 11.78 -7.51
N THR A 277 -12.57 12.37 -8.67
CA THR A 277 -13.85 12.27 -9.40
C THR A 277 -13.57 12.13 -10.89
N THR A 278 -14.48 11.52 -11.60
CA THR A 278 -14.38 11.38 -13.05
C THR A 278 -15.74 11.38 -13.70
N CYS A 279 -15.86 12.05 -14.84
CA CYS A 279 -16.99 11.91 -15.77
C CYS A 279 -16.75 10.81 -16.81
N HIS A 280 -15.59 10.14 -16.78
CA HIS A 280 -15.32 9.01 -17.66
C HIS A 280 -16.33 7.90 -17.43
N GLN A 281 -17.11 7.59 -18.44
CA GLN A 281 -18.03 6.45 -18.41
C GLN A 281 -17.24 5.18 -18.66
N SER A 282 -17.22 4.30 -17.65
CA SER A 282 -16.69 2.95 -17.86
C SER A 282 -17.55 2.20 -18.89
N LYS A 283 -16.92 1.37 -19.73
CA LYS A 283 -17.61 0.44 -20.62
C LYS A 283 -18.58 -0.48 -19.83
N TYR A 284 -18.24 -0.77 -18.59
CA TYR A 284 -18.99 -1.66 -17.71
C TYR A 284 -19.61 -0.91 -16.54
N THR A 285 -20.77 -1.38 -16.08
CA THR A 285 -21.44 -0.90 -14.86
C THR A 285 -20.60 -1.14 -13.61
N ILE A 286 -19.88 -2.28 -13.59
CA ILE A 286 -19.00 -2.72 -12.52
C ILE A 286 -17.57 -2.30 -12.88
N THR A 287 -16.87 -1.67 -11.95
CA THR A 287 -15.46 -1.27 -12.08
C THR A 287 -14.54 -2.43 -11.74
N GLY A 288 -14.87 -3.21 -10.70
CA GLY A 288 -14.09 -4.37 -10.30
C GLY A 288 -14.82 -5.26 -9.31
N ILE A 289 -14.33 -6.50 -9.21
CA ILE A 289 -14.81 -7.50 -8.27
C ILE A 289 -13.59 -8.04 -7.51
N ALA A 290 -13.66 -8.00 -6.18
CA ALA A 290 -12.63 -8.57 -5.32
C ALA A 290 -13.29 -9.50 -4.29
N GLY A 291 -12.54 -10.48 -3.80
CA GLY A 291 -13.03 -11.41 -2.78
C GLY A 291 -11.96 -11.80 -1.79
N LYS A 292 -12.34 -11.95 -0.54
CA LYS A 292 -11.47 -12.33 0.56
C LYS A 292 -12.12 -13.44 1.38
N LYS A 293 -11.37 -14.49 1.67
CA LYS A 293 -11.77 -15.61 2.53
C LYS A 293 -11.33 -15.36 3.97
N GLY A 294 -11.85 -16.16 4.90
CA GLY A 294 -11.41 -16.16 6.28
C GLY A 294 -12.18 -15.20 7.16
N PHE A 295 -13.51 -15.25 7.06
CA PHE A 295 -14.41 -14.52 7.94
C PHE A 295 -15.26 -15.49 8.77
N VAL A 296 -15.71 -14.99 9.92
CA VAL A 296 -16.65 -15.64 10.83
C VAL A 296 -17.85 -14.73 10.98
N SER A 297 -19.06 -15.28 10.95
CA SER A 297 -20.26 -14.59 11.38
C SER A 297 -20.59 -14.95 12.83
N VAL A 298 -20.94 -13.94 13.60
CA VAL A 298 -21.49 -14.06 14.95
C VAL A 298 -22.96 -13.67 14.85
N ASN A 299 -23.85 -14.66 14.81
CA ASN A 299 -25.30 -14.49 14.70
C ASN A 299 -25.89 -14.36 16.08
N ILE A 300 -26.65 -13.31 16.33
CA ILE A 300 -27.19 -12.96 17.64
C ILE A 300 -28.69 -12.81 17.48
N ASP A 301 -29.46 -13.64 18.16
CA ASP A 301 -30.92 -13.58 18.19
C ASP A 301 -31.40 -13.00 19.52
N LYS A 302 -32.38 -12.12 19.45
CA LYS A 302 -33.01 -11.55 20.61
C LYS A 302 -34.44 -11.11 20.31
N ASP A 303 -35.41 -11.70 20.92
CA ASP A 303 -36.80 -11.27 20.82
C ASP A 303 -36.96 -9.78 21.21
N MET A 304 -37.71 -9.03 20.40
CA MET A 304 -37.96 -7.62 20.60
C MET A 304 -36.68 -6.74 20.55
N MET A 305 -35.63 -7.21 19.87
CA MET A 305 -34.34 -6.51 19.74
C MET A 305 -34.51 -5.05 19.22
N ASN A 306 -35.40 -4.87 18.24
CA ASN A 306 -35.69 -3.56 17.65
C ASN A 306 -36.31 -2.55 18.64
N SER A 307 -36.87 -3.02 19.74
CA SER A 307 -37.46 -2.17 20.80
C SER A 307 -36.42 -1.79 21.86
N GLU A 308 -35.26 -2.46 21.89
CA GLU A 308 -34.21 -2.21 22.87
C GLU A 308 -33.25 -1.12 22.43
N VAL A 309 -33.39 0.06 23.02
CA VAL A 309 -32.48 1.18 22.73
C VAL A 309 -31.03 0.84 23.11
N GLY A 310 -30.12 0.95 22.15
CA GLY A 310 -28.70 0.75 22.35
C GLY A 310 -28.26 -0.72 22.31
N PHE A 311 -29.08 -1.65 21.85
CA PHE A 311 -28.70 -3.07 21.71
C PHE A 311 -27.42 -3.22 20.87
N GLY A 312 -27.35 -2.65 19.66
CA GLY A 312 -26.17 -2.73 18.81
C GLY A 312 -24.90 -2.19 19.49
N ARG A 313 -25.01 -1.09 20.27
CA ARG A 313 -23.86 -0.59 21.04
C ARG A 313 -23.37 -1.63 22.07
N LYS A 314 -24.28 -2.31 22.76
CA LYS A 314 -23.91 -3.35 23.74
C LYS A 314 -23.20 -4.52 23.08
N VAL A 315 -23.67 -4.94 21.90
CA VAL A 315 -23.04 -5.98 21.10
C VAL A 315 -21.63 -5.54 20.66
N LEU A 316 -21.49 -4.36 20.07
CA LEU A 316 -20.20 -3.84 19.62
C LEU A 316 -19.21 -3.63 20.76
N SER A 317 -19.69 -3.26 21.95
CA SER A 317 -18.82 -3.16 23.15
C SER A 317 -18.19 -4.51 23.52
N ALA A 318 -18.83 -5.63 23.24
CA ALA A 318 -18.24 -6.96 23.47
C ALA A 318 -17.03 -7.22 22.54
N PHE A 319 -17.07 -6.74 21.31
CA PHE A 319 -15.95 -6.84 20.37
C PHE A 319 -14.84 -5.86 20.75
N GLU A 320 -15.18 -4.61 21.09
CA GLU A 320 -14.25 -3.58 21.55
C GLU A 320 -13.44 -4.03 22.76
N GLU A 321 -14.11 -4.58 23.81
CA GLU A 321 -13.47 -5.10 25.03
C GLU A 321 -12.44 -6.20 24.73
N ASN A 322 -12.61 -6.93 23.60
CA ASN A 322 -11.71 -8.01 23.18
C ASN A 322 -10.73 -7.58 22.07
N GLY A 323 -10.71 -6.29 21.71
CA GLY A 323 -9.81 -5.74 20.68
C GLY A 323 -10.05 -6.37 19.31
N ILE A 324 -11.33 -6.53 18.89
CA ILE A 324 -11.72 -7.11 17.61
C ILE A 324 -12.47 -6.06 16.78
N ASN A 325 -12.01 -5.85 15.56
CA ASN A 325 -12.71 -5.03 14.58
C ASN A 325 -13.82 -5.84 13.91
N PHE A 326 -14.92 -5.18 13.56
CA PHE A 326 -15.97 -5.79 12.74
C PHE A 326 -15.90 -5.29 11.31
N GLU A 327 -16.34 -6.14 10.37
CA GLU A 327 -16.37 -5.81 8.93
C GLU A 327 -17.75 -5.30 8.52
N HIS A 328 -18.78 -6.06 8.87
CA HIS A 328 -20.18 -5.76 8.60
C HIS A 328 -21.05 -6.12 9.79
N MET A 329 -22.18 -5.43 9.92
CA MET A 329 -23.14 -5.65 10.99
C MET A 329 -24.58 -5.49 10.47
N PRO A 330 -25.06 -6.39 9.60
CA PRO A 330 -26.45 -6.41 9.20
C PRO A 330 -27.36 -6.73 10.38
N SER A 331 -28.49 -6.05 10.46
CA SER A 331 -29.47 -6.25 11.51
C SER A 331 -30.88 -6.41 10.94
N GLY A 332 -31.64 -7.36 11.49
CA GLY A 332 -33.06 -7.56 11.26
C GLY A 332 -33.90 -6.95 12.39
N ILE A 333 -35.10 -7.48 12.58
CA ILE A 333 -36.00 -7.07 13.66
C ILE A 333 -35.57 -7.69 15.01
N ASP A 334 -35.29 -8.98 14.99
CA ASP A 334 -34.95 -9.79 16.18
C ASP A 334 -33.55 -10.42 16.04
N THR A 335 -32.81 -10.08 15.00
CA THR A 335 -31.51 -10.69 14.71
C THR A 335 -30.46 -9.64 14.38
N MET A 336 -29.20 -9.86 14.77
CA MET A 336 -28.04 -9.07 14.39
C MET A 336 -26.88 -10.01 14.11
N THR A 337 -26.21 -9.82 12.99
CA THR A 337 -25.02 -10.59 12.66
C THR A 337 -23.79 -9.65 12.61
N VAL A 338 -22.70 -10.05 13.25
CA VAL A 338 -21.43 -9.34 13.17
C VAL A 338 -20.43 -10.21 12.41
N PHE A 339 -19.87 -9.67 11.33
CA PHE A 339 -18.82 -10.34 10.57
C PHE A 339 -17.46 -9.83 11.03
N VAL A 340 -16.54 -10.77 11.33
CA VAL A 340 -15.20 -10.48 11.81
C VAL A 340 -14.17 -11.30 11.04
N HIS A 341 -12.93 -10.79 10.98
CA HIS A 341 -11.82 -11.49 10.33
C HIS A 341 -11.37 -12.67 11.21
N GLN A 342 -11.38 -13.88 10.68
CA GLN A 342 -11.14 -15.12 11.44
C GLN A 342 -9.83 -15.12 12.23
N PRO A 343 -8.67 -14.70 11.68
CA PRO A 343 -7.41 -14.65 12.43
C PRO A 343 -7.42 -13.70 13.63
N GLU A 344 -8.24 -12.65 13.64
CA GLU A 344 -8.38 -11.72 14.78
C GLU A 344 -9.29 -12.27 15.86
N PHE A 345 -10.19 -13.17 15.47
CA PHE A 345 -11.22 -13.78 16.33
C PHE A 345 -10.75 -15.08 16.96
N GLU A 346 -9.86 -15.82 16.27
CA GLU A 346 -9.36 -17.13 16.70
C GLU A 346 -8.71 -17.06 18.10
N GLY A 347 -9.18 -17.93 18.99
CA GLY A 347 -8.77 -17.98 20.40
C GLY A 347 -9.49 -16.98 21.32
N LYS A 348 -10.37 -16.10 20.77
CA LYS A 348 -11.16 -15.13 21.54
C LYS A 348 -12.67 -15.41 21.52
N GLU A 349 -13.11 -16.45 20.82
CA GLU A 349 -14.53 -16.76 20.56
C GLU A 349 -15.33 -16.81 21.85
N GLN A 350 -14.84 -17.59 22.82
CA GLN A 350 -15.48 -17.75 24.13
C GLN A 350 -15.60 -16.47 24.93
N ALA A 351 -14.56 -15.62 24.88
CA ALA A 351 -14.53 -14.35 25.58
C ALA A 351 -15.56 -13.37 24.98
N VAL A 352 -15.63 -13.30 23.64
CA VAL A 352 -16.60 -12.45 22.92
C VAL A 352 -18.03 -12.92 23.17
N VAL A 353 -18.31 -14.22 23.02
CA VAL A 353 -19.65 -14.79 23.26
C VAL A 353 -20.09 -14.53 24.72
N SER A 354 -19.19 -14.73 25.69
CA SER A 354 -19.49 -14.44 27.11
C SER A 354 -19.76 -12.94 27.35
N ALA A 355 -19.00 -12.04 26.68
CA ALA A 355 -19.22 -10.62 26.79
C ALA A 355 -20.56 -10.20 26.15
N ILE A 356 -20.94 -10.78 25.01
CA ILE A 356 -22.24 -10.54 24.37
C ILE A 356 -23.37 -10.97 25.32
N HIS A 357 -23.30 -12.17 25.90
CA HIS A 357 -24.31 -12.63 26.87
C HIS A 357 -24.41 -11.70 28.09
N ARG A 358 -23.29 -11.24 28.61
CA ARG A 358 -23.23 -10.32 29.75
C ARG A 358 -23.84 -8.94 29.45
N LEU A 359 -23.51 -8.37 28.29
CA LEU A 359 -23.84 -6.98 27.94
C LEU A 359 -25.20 -6.85 27.26
N ALA A 360 -25.51 -7.73 26.32
CA ALA A 360 -26.68 -7.64 25.46
C ALA A 360 -27.82 -8.62 25.88
N LYS A 361 -27.50 -9.68 26.62
CA LYS A 361 -28.45 -10.72 27.08
C LYS A 361 -29.30 -11.26 25.90
N PRO A 362 -28.68 -11.83 24.86
CA PRO A 362 -29.38 -12.42 23.73
C PRO A 362 -30.06 -13.73 24.14
N ASP A 363 -31.01 -14.19 23.30
CA ASP A 363 -31.62 -15.49 23.44
C ASP A 363 -30.68 -16.57 22.92
N SER A 364 -29.98 -16.33 21.81
CA SER A 364 -28.94 -17.23 21.31
C SER A 364 -27.78 -16.45 20.65
N VAL A 365 -26.60 -17.10 20.60
CA VAL A 365 -25.44 -16.67 19.84
C VAL A 365 -24.87 -17.87 19.11
N GLU A 366 -24.80 -17.78 17.78
CA GLU A 366 -24.25 -18.82 16.92
C GLU A 366 -23.04 -18.30 16.11
N LEU A 367 -22.04 -19.17 15.97
CA LEU A 367 -20.83 -18.87 15.19
C LEU A 367 -20.81 -19.69 13.90
N GLU A 368 -20.54 -19.05 12.76
CA GLU A 368 -20.34 -19.75 11.50
C GLU A 368 -19.00 -19.30 10.89
N SER A 369 -18.08 -20.24 10.71
CA SER A 369 -16.73 -20.01 10.16
C SER A 369 -16.68 -20.29 8.68
N ASN A 370 -15.51 -20.03 8.05
CA ASN A 370 -15.23 -20.28 6.64
C ASN A 370 -16.10 -19.48 5.67
N ILE A 371 -16.43 -18.26 6.04
CA ILE A 371 -17.16 -17.32 5.19
C ILE A 371 -16.18 -16.58 4.28
N ALA A 372 -16.60 -16.28 3.05
CA ALA A 372 -15.91 -15.38 2.14
C ALA A 372 -16.77 -14.13 1.91
N LEU A 373 -16.13 -12.96 1.85
CA LEU A 373 -16.77 -11.73 1.43
C LEU A 373 -16.40 -11.44 -0.04
N ILE A 374 -17.38 -11.02 -0.84
CA ILE A 374 -17.22 -10.59 -2.22
C ILE A 374 -17.67 -9.13 -2.31
N ALA A 375 -16.78 -8.26 -2.74
CA ALA A 375 -17.10 -6.87 -3.05
C ALA A 375 -17.27 -6.70 -4.56
N VAL A 376 -18.44 -6.22 -4.96
CA VAL A 376 -18.72 -5.79 -6.32
C VAL A 376 -18.77 -4.27 -6.32
N VAL A 377 -17.79 -3.65 -6.96
CA VAL A 377 -17.56 -2.20 -6.90
C VAL A 377 -17.80 -1.58 -8.27
N GLY A 378 -18.54 -0.50 -8.32
CA GLY A 378 -18.74 0.23 -9.58
C GLY A 378 -19.71 1.39 -9.45
N ARG A 379 -19.22 2.59 -9.75
CA ARG A 379 -20.04 3.80 -9.76
C ARG A 379 -21.23 3.76 -10.74
N GLY A 380 -21.13 2.94 -11.80
CA GLY A 380 -22.23 2.70 -12.76
C GLY A 380 -23.44 2.02 -12.14
N MET A 381 -23.26 1.28 -11.04
CA MET A 381 -24.36 0.61 -10.34
C MET A 381 -25.39 1.60 -9.77
N ARG A 382 -24.98 2.82 -9.46
CA ARG A 382 -25.86 3.88 -8.94
C ARG A 382 -27.00 4.23 -9.90
N SER A 383 -26.76 4.13 -11.19
CA SER A 383 -27.72 4.57 -12.24
C SER A 383 -28.21 3.42 -13.12
N THR A 384 -27.61 2.24 -13.05
CA THR A 384 -27.95 1.09 -13.91
C THR A 384 -28.91 0.14 -13.19
N ARG A 385 -30.13 0.05 -13.71
CA ARG A 385 -31.14 -0.88 -13.20
C ARG A 385 -30.78 -2.35 -13.49
N GLY A 386 -31.17 -3.24 -12.58
CA GLY A 386 -31.00 -4.69 -12.76
C GLY A 386 -29.60 -5.23 -12.44
N THR A 387 -28.66 -4.40 -11.99
CA THR A 387 -27.28 -4.87 -11.66
C THR A 387 -27.29 -5.92 -10.55
N SER A 388 -28.02 -5.69 -9.46
CA SER A 388 -28.14 -6.66 -8.35
C SER A 388 -28.75 -7.98 -8.82
N GLY A 389 -29.81 -7.94 -9.67
CA GLY A 389 -30.41 -9.15 -10.24
C GLY A 389 -29.42 -9.99 -11.04
N ARG A 390 -28.54 -9.36 -11.83
CA ARG A 390 -27.47 -10.05 -12.58
C ARG A 390 -26.44 -10.68 -11.67
N ILE A 391 -26.04 -9.98 -10.59
CA ILE A 391 -25.07 -10.50 -9.62
C ILE A 391 -25.64 -11.72 -8.92
N PHE A 392 -26.88 -11.65 -8.38
CA PHE A 392 -27.50 -12.77 -7.69
C PHE A 392 -27.81 -13.95 -8.62
N SER A 393 -28.18 -13.68 -9.88
CA SER A 393 -28.32 -14.74 -10.88
C SER A 393 -27.00 -15.48 -11.11
N ALA A 394 -25.89 -14.76 -11.21
CA ALA A 394 -24.56 -15.36 -11.38
C ALA A 394 -24.16 -16.21 -10.16
N LEU A 395 -24.42 -15.75 -8.94
CA LEU A 395 -24.18 -16.51 -7.72
C LEU A 395 -25.05 -17.78 -7.65
N ALA A 396 -26.32 -17.67 -8.01
CA ALA A 396 -27.23 -18.81 -8.06
C ALA A 396 -26.78 -19.86 -9.09
N HIS A 397 -26.37 -19.44 -10.29
CA HIS A 397 -25.81 -20.37 -11.30
C HIS A 397 -24.49 -21.01 -10.85
N ALA A 398 -23.69 -20.32 -10.03
CA ALA A 398 -22.49 -20.89 -9.43
C ALA A 398 -22.78 -21.75 -8.19
N ASN A 399 -24.04 -21.97 -7.84
CA ASN A 399 -24.48 -22.70 -6.64
C ASN A 399 -23.89 -22.15 -5.34
N VAL A 400 -23.76 -20.81 -5.25
CA VAL A 400 -23.26 -20.11 -4.07
C VAL A 400 -24.45 -19.69 -3.19
N ASN A 401 -24.42 -20.11 -1.91
CA ASN A 401 -25.39 -19.66 -0.91
C ASN A 401 -24.96 -18.31 -0.33
N VAL A 402 -25.83 -17.30 -0.48
CA VAL A 402 -25.62 -15.96 0.04
C VAL A 402 -26.09 -15.87 1.49
N LYS A 403 -25.18 -15.50 2.39
CA LYS A 403 -25.46 -15.34 3.83
C LYS A 403 -25.83 -13.91 4.21
N MET A 404 -25.24 -12.94 3.53
CA MET A 404 -25.39 -11.52 3.84
C MET A 404 -25.28 -10.68 2.57
N ILE A 405 -25.98 -9.59 2.55
CA ILE A 405 -25.88 -8.56 1.52
C ILE A 405 -25.84 -7.20 2.21
N ASP A 406 -24.79 -6.44 1.94
CA ASP A 406 -24.71 -5.02 2.29
C ASP A 406 -24.54 -4.20 1.01
N GLN A 407 -25.45 -3.28 0.76
CA GLN A 407 -25.47 -2.49 -0.48
C GLN A 407 -25.42 -1.00 -0.21
N GLY A 408 -24.29 -0.39 -0.59
CA GLY A 408 -24.16 1.05 -0.74
C GLY A 408 -24.55 1.54 -2.14
N LEU A 409 -24.37 2.85 -2.42
CA LEU A 409 -24.74 3.46 -3.70
C LEU A 409 -23.93 2.95 -4.90
N SER A 410 -22.68 2.54 -4.69
CA SER A 410 -21.74 2.11 -5.74
C SER A 410 -21.01 0.81 -5.39
N LEU A 411 -21.55 0.05 -4.46
CA LEU A 411 -20.89 -1.09 -3.84
C LEU A 411 -21.94 -2.10 -3.36
N ILE A 412 -21.68 -3.38 -3.59
CA ILE A 412 -22.41 -4.51 -2.98
C ILE A 412 -21.38 -5.43 -2.35
N HIS A 413 -21.49 -5.67 -1.04
CA HIS A 413 -20.78 -6.73 -0.33
C HIS A 413 -21.70 -7.93 -0.13
N ILE A 414 -21.18 -9.11 -0.37
CA ILE A 414 -21.92 -10.37 -0.30
C ILE A 414 -21.10 -11.38 0.48
#